data_8395c7d03cc7afa573d98d3a69438c9c
#
_entry.id   8395c7d03cc7afa573d98d3a69438c9c
#
_cell.length_a   1.000
_cell.length_b   1.000
_cell.length_c   1.000
_cell.angle_alpha   90.00
_cell.angle_beta   90.00
_cell.angle_gamma   90.00
#
_symmetry.space_group_name_H-M   'P 1'
#
loop_
_entity.id
_entity.type
_entity.pdbx_description
1 polymer ?
#
loop_
_entity_poly.entity_id
_entity_poly.type
_entity_poly.pdbx_seq_one_letter_code
_entity_poly.pdbx_strand_id
1 'polypeptide(L)'
;MALPGGSLIRLARRTAPVPDQGSEAPSPSEIMAAMATSVLVIDPRGLVVEINAACESLFNLSRSQIIGRGILDAIGHALDSVPLDAPFAAYDIDVTLPGSRRVRVDLMVAPLPDRPGWRAVSIHGHARSAIGARSIDREGGTRTAIAAAAMLAHEIKNPLSAVRGAAQLLEMSTDEESRPLTGLIREEVDRVAALIDRMQGFTDTRPIELTPQNIHAILDHARQVALNGFARGRTIREIYDPSLPAVLGHRDSLVQILVNLLKNAAEAMGDGPGAITLTTAYRHGVSMRRADGHARQPLPIELCVIDDGPGAPREIEGHLFDPFVTTKRTGSGLGLALVEKMVSDLGGIVEYAREGTPPKTVFRLLLPRARVTA
;
A
#
# COMPACT_ATOMS: atom_id res chain seq x y z
N MET A 1 -41.82 -47.91 48.00
CA MET A 1 -42.24 -47.84 46.61
C MET A 1 -41.13 -47.13 45.83
N ALA A 2 -40.28 -47.93 45.20
CA ALA A 2 -39.01 -47.52 44.56
C ALA A 2 -39.28 -47.18 43.10
N LEU A 3 -38.68 -46.10 42.59
CA LEU A 3 -38.59 -45.76 41.17
C LEU A 3 -37.17 -46.12 40.68
N PRO A 4 -37.02 -46.69 39.45
CA PRO A 4 -35.79 -47.23 38.97
C PRO A 4 -34.87 -46.22 38.33
N GLY A 5 -33.56 -46.51 38.45
CA GLY A 5 -32.45 -45.69 37.96
C GLY A 5 -32.36 -45.57 36.46
N GLY A 6 -32.10 -44.36 35.99
CA GLY A 6 -31.74 -44.06 34.64
C GLY A 6 -30.25 -44.27 34.38
N SER A 7 -29.94 -45.19 33.47
CA SER A 7 -28.61 -45.53 32.99
C SER A 7 -28.05 -44.40 32.10
N LEU A 8 -27.01 -43.73 32.56
CA LEU A 8 -26.22 -42.80 31.75
C LEU A 8 -25.28 -43.56 30.83
N ILE A 9 -25.66 -43.65 29.56
CA ILE A 9 -24.79 -44.18 28.50
C ILE A 9 -23.67 -43.15 28.29
N ARG A 10 -22.48 -43.42 28.79
CA ARG A 10 -21.24 -42.74 28.40
C ARG A 10 -20.92 -43.09 26.95
N LEU A 11 -21.18 -42.19 26.01
CA LEU A 11 -20.59 -42.25 24.69
C LEU A 11 -19.08 -41.99 24.81
N ALA A 12 -18.29 -43.03 24.84
CA ALA A 12 -16.84 -42.97 24.64
C ALA A 12 -16.59 -42.52 23.19
N ARG A 13 -16.21 -41.27 22.99
CA ARG A 13 -15.62 -40.82 21.74
C ARG A 13 -14.31 -41.59 21.55
N ARG A 14 -14.33 -42.60 20.68
CA ARG A 14 -13.12 -43.15 20.10
C ARG A 14 -12.52 -42.09 19.21
N THR A 15 -11.53 -41.34 19.71
CA THR A 15 -10.58 -40.60 18.87
C THR A 15 -9.75 -41.65 18.15
N ALA A 16 -9.93 -41.76 16.83
CA ALA A 16 -9.00 -42.48 15.99
C ALA A 16 -7.60 -41.88 16.19
N PRO A 17 -6.54 -42.68 16.26
CA PRO A 17 -5.19 -42.14 16.33
C PRO A 17 -4.93 -41.35 15.05
N VAL A 18 -4.61 -40.06 15.21
CA VAL A 18 -4.02 -39.25 14.16
C VAL A 18 -2.68 -39.93 13.83
N PRO A 19 -2.39 -40.29 12.56
CA PRO A 19 -1.10 -40.82 12.22
C PRO A 19 -0.06 -39.74 12.57
N ASP A 20 0.89 -40.10 13.40
CA ASP A 20 2.10 -39.36 13.72
C ASP A 20 2.93 -39.22 12.42
N GLN A 21 2.60 -38.25 11.60
CA GLN A 21 3.47 -37.79 10.53
C GLN A 21 4.52 -36.91 11.22
N GLY A 22 5.73 -37.43 11.31
CA GLY A 22 6.86 -36.89 12.02
C GLY A 22 6.93 -35.39 11.90
N SER A 23 6.72 -34.73 13.03
CA SER A 23 6.86 -33.26 13.13
C SER A 23 8.34 -32.90 13.29
N GLU A 24 9.15 -33.24 12.31
CA GLU A 24 10.42 -32.57 12.12
C GLU A 24 10.11 -31.17 11.56
N ALA A 25 10.61 -30.12 12.21
CA ALA A 25 10.43 -28.76 11.71
C ALA A 25 10.96 -28.68 10.26
N PRO A 26 10.24 -28.03 9.33
CA PRO A 26 10.66 -27.97 7.94
C PRO A 26 12.07 -27.36 7.85
N SER A 27 12.91 -27.96 7.03
CA SER A 27 14.28 -27.48 6.80
C SER A 27 14.26 -26.07 6.19
N PRO A 28 15.31 -25.27 6.39
CA PRO A 28 15.45 -23.96 5.75
C PRO A 28 15.27 -24.01 4.22
N SER A 29 15.71 -25.10 3.59
CA SER A 29 15.54 -25.30 2.14
C SER A 29 14.10 -25.54 1.73
N GLU A 30 13.33 -26.28 2.52
CA GLU A 30 11.89 -26.47 2.29
C GLU A 30 11.11 -25.18 2.49
N ILE A 31 11.46 -24.41 3.53
CA ILE A 31 10.86 -23.09 3.76
C ILE A 31 11.14 -22.16 2.57
N MET A 32 12.39 -22.10 2.13
CA MET A 32 12.79 -21.28 0.99
C MET A 32 12.08 -21.71 -0.30
N ALA A 33 11.94 -23.01 -0.53
CA ALA A 33 11.22 -23.56 -1.70
C ALA A 33 9.73 -23.21 -1.70
N ALA A 34 9.11 -23.14 -0.52
CA ALA A 34 7.68 -22.84 -0.35
C ALA A 34 7.37 -21.33 -0.44
N MET A 35 8.38 -20.45 -0.41
CA MET A 35 8.16 -19.01 -0.51
C MET A 35 7.65 -18.63 -1.90
N ALA A 36 6.53 -17.88 -1.95
CA ALA A 36 5.99 -17.32 -3.20
C ALA A 36 6.84 -16.15 -3.77
N THR A 37 7.62 -15.51 -2.92
CA THR A 37 8.57 -14.46 -3.29
C THR A 37 9.80 -15.08 -3.94
N SER A 38 10.27 -14.51 -5.06
CA SER A 38 11.52 -14.92 -5.67
C SER A 38 12.70 -14.55 -4.77
N VAL A 39 13.41 -15.57 -4.26
CA VAL A 39 14.57 -15.40 -3.38
C VAL A 39 15.76 -16.13 -3.98
N LEU A 40 16.92 -15.44 -4.00
CA LEU A 40 18.20 -16.04 -4.37
C LEU A 40 19.28 -15.65 -3.37
N VAL A 41 20.29 -16.48 -3.25
CA VAL A 41 21.45 -16.25 -2.40
C VAL A 41 22.68 -16.08 -3.28
N ILE A 42 23.49 -15.06 -2.99
CA ILE A 42 24.76 -14.78 -3.67
C ILE A 42 25.93 -14.89 -2.72
N ASP A 43 27.04 -15.36 -3.25
CA ASP A 43 28.32 -15.46 -2.55
C ASP A 43 29.07 -14.10 -2.53
N PRO A 44 30.20 -13.97 -1.80
CA PRO A 44 30.99 -12.74 -1.77
C PRO A 44 31.54 -12.29 -3.13
N ARG A 45 31.57 -13.17 -4.13
CA ARG A 45 31.99 -12.86 -5.50
C ARG A 45 30.84 -12.41 -6.38
N GLY A 46 29.60 -12.38 -5.85
CA GLY A 46 28.41 -12.02 -6.60
C GLY A 46 27.82 -13.16 -7.44
N LEU A 47 28.26 -14.42 -7.20
CA LEU A 47 27.72 -15.57 -7.91
C LEU A 47 26.49 -16.11 -7.21
N VAL A 48 25.47 -16.48 -7.97
CA VAL A 48 24.24 -17.11 -7.47
C VAL A 48 24.55 -18.54 -7.00
N VAL A 49 24.26 -18.84 -5.75
CA VAL A 49 24.52 -20.15 -5.13
C VAL A 49 23.24 -20.91 -4.85
N GLU A 50 22.15 -20.21 -4.60
CA GLU A 50 20.85 -20.81 -4.28
C GLU A 50 19.72 -19.97 -4.85
N ILE A 51 18.65 -20.62 -5.31
CA ILE A 51 17.41 -19.98 -5.74
C ILE A 51 16.20 -20.82 -5.32
N ASN A 52 15.03 -20.20 -5.20
CA ASN A 52 13.78 -20.91 -4.98
C ASN A 52 12.96 -21.08 -6.27
N ALA A 53 11.89 -21.87 -6.20
CA ALA A 53 11.01 -22.14 -7.33
C ALA A 53 10.35 -20.89 -7.92
N ALA A 54 10.09 -19.88 -7.08
CA ALA A 54 9.56 -18.59 -7.54
C ALA A 54 10.57 -17.84 -8.45
N CYS A 55 11.88 -17.95 -8.17
CA CYS A 55 12.94 -17.42 -9.06
C CYS A 55 12.97 -18.13 -10.41
N GLU A 56 12.86 -19.47 -10.43
CA GLU A 56 12.81 -20.24 -11.69
C GLU A 56 11.64 -19.78 -12.56
N SER A 57 10.48 -19.58 -11.94
CA SER A 57 9.28 -19.07 -12.60
C SER A 57 9.45 -17.64 -13.10
N LEU A 58 10.05 -16.74 -12.30
CA LEU A 58 10.28 -15.35 -12.67
C LEU A 58 11.24 -15.23 -13.85
N PHE A 59 12.36 -15.95 -13.79
CA PHE A 59 13.41 -15.91 -14.83
C PHE A 59 13.07 -16.76 -16.04
N ASN A 60 12.14 -17.70 -15.93
CA ASN A 60 11.85 -18.73 -16.91
C ASN A 60 13.11 -19.55 -17.28
N LEU A 61 13.92 -19.83 -16.26
CA LEU A 61 15.14 -20.62 -16.35
C LEU A 61 15.17 -21.64 -15.21
N SER A 62 15.74 -22.81 -15.46
CA SER A 62 15.94 -23.82 -14.41
C SER A 62 17.08 -23.40 -13.48
N ARG A 63 17.02 -23.92 -12.23
CA ARG A 63 18.07 -23.75 -11.21
C ARG A 63 19.49 -24.00 -11.75
N SER A 64 19.66 -25.08 -12.52
CA SER A 64 20.95 -25.45 -13.12
C SER A 64 21.51 -24.41 -14.11
N GLN A 65 20.65 -23.60 -14.69
CA GLN A 65 21.05 -22.56 -15.64
C GLN A 65 21.43 -21.23 -14.94
N ILE A 66 21.02 -21.03 -13.68
CA ILE A 66 21.21 -19.80 -12.92
C ILE A 66 22.36 -19.93 -11.92
N ILE A 67 22.49 -21.07 -11.26
CA ILE A 67 23.54 -21.34 -10.25
C ILE A 67 24.93 -21.18 -10.88
N GLY A 68 25.81 -20.50 -10.17
CA GLY A 68 27.19 -20.21 -10.59
C GLY A 68 27.35 -19.05 -11.54
N ARG A 69 26.26 -18.41 -12.00
CA ARG A 69 26.33 -17.18 -12.79
C ARG A 69 26.43 -15.95 -11.89
N GLY A 70 27.02 -14.89 -12.43
CA GLY A 70 26.97 -13.58 -11.76
C GLY A 70 25.53 -13.07 -11.70
N ILE A 71 25.18 -12.43 -10.57
CA ILE A 71 23.83 -11.86 -10.39
C ILE A 71 23.52 -10.84 -11.50
N LEU A 72 24.54 -10.06 -11.93
CA LEU A 72 24.39 -9.07 -12.99
C LEU A 72 24.04 -9.73 -14.34
N ASP A 73 24.62 -10.91 -14.62
CA ASP A 73 24.32 -11.68 -15.83
C ASP A 73 22.94 -12.35 -15.76
N ALA A 74 22.49 -12.70 -14.55
CA ALA A 74 21.23 -13.35 -14.31
C ALA A 74 20.03 -12.38 -14.35
N ILE A 75 20.23 -11.13 -13.91
CA ILE A 75 19.19 -10.12 -13.74
C ILE A 75 19.37 -8.92 -14.69
N GLY A 76 20.47 -8.88 -15.47
CA GLY A 76 20.79 -7.80 -16.39
C GLY A 76 21.43 -6.57 -15.75
N HIS A 77 21.87 -5.62 -16.58
CA HIS A 77 22.70 -4.46 -16.16
C HIS A 77 22.03 -3.46 -15.20
N ALA A 78 20.76 -3.65 -14.81
CA ALA A 78 20.06 -2.74 -13.91
C ALA A 78 20.65 -2.68 -12.48
N LEU A 79 21.54 -3.60 -12.11
CA LEU A 79 22.13 -3.72 -10.77
C LEU A 79 23.57 -3.22 -10.63
N ASP A 80 24.19 -2.70 -11.68
CA ASP A 80 25.59 -2.22 -11.68
C ASP A 80 25.89 -1.16 -10.60
N SER A 81 24.86 -0.52 -10.06
CA SER A 81 24.97 0.53 -9.04
C SER A 81 24.40 0.14 -7.68
N VAL A 82 24.09 -1.14 -7.43
CA VAL A 82 23.61 -1.61 -6.11
C VAL A 82 24.80 -1.77 -5.18
N PRO A 83 24.85 -1.05 -4.03
CA PRO A 83 25.85 -1.29 -3.01
C PRO A 83 25.65 -2.71 -2.47
N LEU A 84 26.62 -3.57 -2.70
CA LEU A 84 26.53 -4.97 -2.29
C LEU A 84 26.92 -5.18 -0.82
N ASP A 85 27.37 -4.15 -0.10
CA ASP A 85 27.95 -4.25 1.25
C ASP A 85 27.02 -3.85 2.40
N ALA A 86 25.81 -3.34 2.08
CA ALA A 86 24.82 -2.92 3.06
C ALA A 86 23.43 -3.43 2.67
N PRO A 87 22.47 -3.52 3.62
CA PRO A 87 21.07 -3.73 3.29
C PRO A 87 20.61 -2.66 2.29
N PHE A 88 19.99 -3.10 1.21
CA PHE A 88 19.58 -2.24 0.12
C PHE A 88 18.17 -2.62 -0.36
N ALA A 89 17.35 -1.62 -0.67
CA ALA A 89 16.07 -1.82 -1.33
C ALA A 89 15.96 -0.84 -2.51
N ALA A 90 15.54 -1.35 -3.66
CA ALA A 90 15.24 -0.56 -4.84
C ALA A 90 13.85 -0.96 -5.34
N TYR A 91 13.01 0.02 -5.52
CA TYR A 91 11.63 -0.15 -5.95
C TYR A 91 11.47 0.30 -7.41
N ASP A 92 10.50 -0.31 -8.10
CA ASP A 92 10.10 0.01 -9.47
C ASP A 92 11.29 0.05 -10.46
N ILE A 93 12.16 -0.97 -10.39
CA ILE A 93 13.30 -1.08 -11.29
C ILE A 93 12.95 -1.91 -12.53
N ASP A 94 13.34 -1.42 -13.71
CA ASP A 94 13.28 -2.20 -14.94
C ASP A 94 14.45 -3.19 -14.98
N VAL A 95 14.13 -4.48 -14.92
CA VAL A 95 15.10 -5.56 -15.05
C VAL A 95 14.90 -6.24 -16.42
N THR A 96 15.99 -6.42 -17.14
CA THR A 96 15.95 -7.20 -18.38
C THR A 96 16.32 -8.64 -18.07
N LEU A 97 15.31 -9.50 -18.04
CA LEU A 97 15.49 -10.93 -17.83
C LEU A 97 16.05 -11.63 -19.06
N PRO A 98 16.61 -12.85 -18.91
CA PRO A 98 17.02 -13.66 -20.04
C PRO A 98 15.91 -13.80 -21.09
N GLY A 99 16.28 -13.70 -22.38
CA GLY A 99 15.31 -13.65 -23.49
C GLY A 99 14.78 -12.23 -23.77
N SER A 100 15.46 -11.18 -23.28
CA SER A 100 15.14 -9.75 -23.52
C SER A 100 13.76 -9.32 -22.97
N ARG A 101 13.22 -10.08 -22.01
CA ARG A 101 11.95 -9.73 -21.35
C ARG A 101 12.21 -8.66 -20.30
N ARG A 102 11.66 -7.46 -20.48
CA ARG A 102 11.69 -6.40 -19.44
C ARG A 102 10.59 -6.63 -18.44
N VAL A 103 10.94 -6.57 -17.16
CA VAL A 103 10.03 -6.74 -16.03
C VAL A 103 10.32 -5.65 -15.01
N ARG A 104 9.30 -5.03 -14.48
CA ARG A 104 9.43 -4.13 -13.33
C ARG A 104 9.39 -4.94 -12.05
N VAL A 105 10.36 -4.70 -11.18
CA VAL A 105 10.51 -5.44 -9.93
C VAL A 105 10.94 -4.53 -8.80
N ASP A 106 10.59 -4.92 -7.59
CA ASP A 106 11.22 -4.42 -6.38
C ASP A 106 12.30 -5.40 -5.97
N LEU A 107 13.47 -4.87 -5.69
CA LEU A 107 14.65 -5.62 -5.30
C LEU A 107 15.05 -5.27 -3.87
N MET A 108 15.20 -6.27 -3.03
CA MET A 108 15.75 -6.12 -1.68
C MET A 108 16.97 -7.00 -1.53
N VAL A 109 18.05 -6.46 -0.98
CA VAL A 109 19.30 -7.17 -0.67
C VAL A 109 19.55 -7.08 0.81
N ALA A 110 19.71 -8.24 1.47
CA ALA A 110 20.01 -8.34 2.88
C ALA A 110 21.29 -9.16 3.09
N PRO A 111 22.28 -8.68 3.87
CA PRO A 111 23.44 -9.48 4.25
C PRO A 111 23.02 -10.64 5.15
N LEU A 112 23.69 -11.79 5.03
CA LEU A 112 23.51 -12.90 5.96
C LEU A 112 24.36 -12.63 7.22
N PRO A 113 23.76 -12.57 8.44
CA PRO A 113 24.47 -12.14 9.65
C PRO A 113 25.69 -13.01 9.97
N ASP A 114 25.58 -14.32 9.79
CA ASP A 114 26.61 -15.29 10.16
C ASP A 114 27.60 -15.62 9.03
N ARG A 115 27.48 -14.94 7.88
CA ARG A 115 28.32 -15.20 6.69
C ARG A 115 28.74 -13.89 6.02
N PRO A 116 29.87 -13.29 6.41
CA PRO A 116 30.35 -12.04 5.81
C PRO A 116 30.45 -12.12 4.28
N GLY A 117 29.89 -11.13 3.60
CA GLY A 117 29.87 -11.04 2.14
C GLY A 117 28.77 -11.85 1.45
N TRP A 118 28.08 -12.76 2.15
CA TRP A 118 26.93 -13.48 1.62
C TRP A 118 25.65 -12.65 1.76
N ARG A 119 24.74 -12.77 0.79
CA ARG A 119 23.51 -11.96 0.74
C ARG A 119 22.34 -12.76 0.24
N ALA A 120 21.18 -12.49 0.83
CA ALA A 120 19.89 -12.88 0.29
C ALA A 120 19.34 -11.74 -0.55
N VAL A 121 18.89 -12.04 -1.75
CA VAL A 121 18.25 -11.09 -2.65
C VAL A 121 16.82 -11.54 -2.86
N SER A 122 15.86 -10.72 -2.51
CA SER A 122 14.47 -10.95 -2.83
C SER A 122 14.02 -10.04 -3.98
N ILE A 123 13.27 -10.62 -4.91
CA ILE A 123 12.78 -9.96 -6.09
C ILE A 123 11.26 -10.11 -6.12
N HIS A 124 10.57 -9.01 -6.00
CA HIS A 124 9.13 -8.96 -6.13
C HIS A 124 8.79 -8.45 -7.53
N GLY A 125 8.38 -9.38 -8.40
CA GLY A 125 7.81 -8.98 -9.69
C GLY A 125 6.47 -8.31 -9.44
N HIS A 126 6.29 -7.09 -9.91
CA HIS A 126 4.94 -6.53 -9.95
C HIS A 126 4.12 -7.39 -10.90
N ALA A 127 3.06 -8.03 -10.41
CA ALA A 127 2.11 -8.79 -11.22
C ALA A 127 1.51 -7.96 -12.38
N ARG A 128 1.73 -6.64 -12.36
CA ARG A 128 1.45 -5.71 -13.44
C ARG A 128 2.19 -6.01 -14.75
N SER A 129 3.29 -6.75 -14.77
CA SER A 129 4.05 -6.93 -16.02
C SER A 129 3.53 -8.05 -16.95
N ALA A 130 2.74 -9.00 -16.47
CA ALA A 130 2.01 -9.92 -17.36
C ALA A 130 0.65 -9.34 -17.82
N ILE A 131 0.12 -8.37 -17.09
CA ILE A 131 -1.08 -7.62 -17.41
C ILE A 131 -0.72 -6.31 -18.14
N GLY A 132 0.53 -5.84 -18.06
CA GLY A 132 0.99 -4.56 -18.60
C GLY A 132 0.86 -4.43 -20.12
N ALA A 133 0.89 -5.53 -20.89
CA ALA A 133 0.52 -5.47 -22.31
C ALA A 133 -1.00 -5.42 -22.54
N ARG A 134 -1.81 -5.85 -21.54
CA ARG A 134 -3.28 -5.74 -21.58
C ARG A 134 -3.83 -4.61 -20.71
N SER A 135 -3.04 -4.07 -19.77
CA SER A 135 -3.45 -2.97 -18.89
C SER A 135 -3.10 -1.59 -19.47
N ILE A 136 -2.15 -1.49 -20.40
CA ILE A 136 -1.96 -0.23 -21.16
C ILE A 136 -3.26 0.16 -21.87
N ASP A 137 -4.03 -0.82 -22.39
CA ASP A 137 -5.37 -0.54 -22.93
C ASP A 137 -6.43 -0.32 -21.84
N ARG A 138 -6.32 -0.96 -20.65
CA ARG A 138 -7.29 -0.77 -19.56
C ARG A 138 -6.96 0.44 -18.69
N GLU A 139 -5.68 0.67 -18.35
CA GLU A 139 -5.24 1.89 -17.67
C GLU A 139 -5.45 3.12 -18.56
N GLY A 140 -5.22 3.01 -19.87
CA GLY A 140 -5.58 4.04 -20.84
C GLY A 140 -7.08 4.34 -20.82
N GLY A 141 -7.93 3.33 -20.82
CA GLY A 141 -9.38 3.48 -20.76
C GLY A 141 -9.85 4.11 -19.45
N THR A 142 -9.38 3.62 -18.31
CA THR A 142 -9.78 4.14 -16.99
C THR A 142 -9.20 5.54 -16.74
N ARG A 143 -7.94 5.80 -17.07
CA ARG A 143 -7.33 7.14 -17.02
C ARG A 143 -7.98 8.10 -17.99
N THR A 144 -8.34 7.66 -19.20
CA THR A 144 -9.05 8.48 -20.17
C THR A 144 -10.47 8.78 -19.71
N ALA A 145 -11.18 7.82 -19.11
CA ALA A 145 -12.50 8.05 -18.53
C ALA A 145 -12.46 9.01 -17.32
N ILE A 146 -11.47 8.88 -16.44
CA ILE A 146 -11.24 9.80 -15.32
C ILE A 146 -10.88 11.19 -15.85
N ALA A 147 -10.01 11.29 -16.86
CA ALA A 147 -9.63 12.56 -17.47
C ALA A 147 -10.83 13.23 -18.17
N ALA A 148 -11.63 12.47 -18.90
CA ALA A 148 -12.87 12.98 -19.53
C ALA A 148 -13.89 13.44 -18.46
N ALA A 149 -14.07 12.67 -17.41
CA ALA A 149 -14.96 13.03 -16.31
C ALA A 149 -14.49 14.28 -15.56
N ALA A 150 -13.17 14.48 -15.41
CA ALA A 150 -12.63 15.67 -14.79
C ALA A 150 -12.70 16.90 -15.69
N MET A 151 -12.57 16.75 -17.00
CA MET A 151 -12.87 17.86 -17.94
C MET A 151 -14.33 18.31 -17.84
N LEU A 152 -15.23 17.35 -17.68
CA LEU A 152 -16.67 17.63 -17.51
C LEU A 152 -17.05 18.06 -16.08
N ALA A 153 -16.11 17.97 -15.13
CA ALA A 153 -16.41 18.24 -13.71
C ALA A 153 -16.96 19.63 -13.47
N HIS A 154 -16.44 20.67 -14.14
CA HIS A 154 -16.97 22.03 -14.05
C HIS A 154 -18.38 22.13 -14.66
N GLU A 155 -18.61 21.45 -15.78
CA GLU A 155 -19.91 21.43 -16.45
C GLU A 155 -20.96 20.65 -15.67
N ILE A 156 -20.56 19.63 -14.89
CA ILE A 156 -21.44 18.86 -14.02
C ILE A 156 -21.70 19.60 -12.70
N LYS A 157 -20.72 20.30 -12.14
CA LYS A 157 -20.90 21.10 -10.91
C LYS A 157 -21.90 22.22 -11.07
N ASN A 158 -21.97 22.82 -12.25
CA ASN A 158 -22.90 23.91 -12.52
C ASN A 158 -24.37 23.48 -12.35
N PRO A 159 -24.88 22.43 -13.03
CA PRO A 159 -26.23 21.94 -12.80
C PRO A 159 -26.45 21.41 -11.38
N LEU A 160 -25.47 20.78 -10.75
CA LEU A 160 -25.58 20.35 -9.36
C LEU A 160 -25.78 21.52 -8.41
N SER A 161 -25.05 22.64 -8.63
CA SER A 161 -25.22 23.87 -7.84
C SER A 161 -26.62 24.47 -8.03
N ALA A 162 -27.17 24.42 -9.25
CA ALA A 162 -28.53 24.84 -9.53
C ALA A 162 -29.58 23.95 -8.82
N VAL A 163 -29.40 22.61 -8.89
CA VAL A 163 -30.28 21.66 -8.18
C VAL A 163 -30.22 21.88 -6.66
N ARG A 164 -29.04 22.09 -6.10
CA ARG A 164 -28.84 22.41 -4.68
C ARG A 164 -29.56 23.70 -4.29
N GLY A 165 -29.41 24.76 -5.09
CA GLY A 165 -30.09 26.04 -4.86
C GLY A 165 -31.63 25.90 -4.93
N ALA A 166 -32.13 25.16 -5.90
CA ALA A 166 -33.56 24.88 -6.02
C ALA A 166 -34.09 24.09 -4.80
N ALA A 167 -33.38 23.08 -4.35
CA ALA A 167 -33.70 22.31 -3.15
C ALA A 167 -33.74 23.20 -1.89
N GLN A 168 -32.79 24.12 -1.75
CA GLN A 168 -32.78 25.09 -0.64
C GLN A 168 -33.98 26.03 -0.67
N LEU A 169 -34.34 26.55 -1.83
CA LEU A 169 -35.51 27.42 -1.97
C LEU A 169 -36.83 26.64 -1.70
N LEU A 170 -36.93 25.41 -2.17
CA LEU A 170 -38.07 24.55 -1.86
C LEU A 170 -38.16 24.26 -0.35
N GLU A 171 -37.05 24.01 0.33
CA GLU A 171 -36.99 23.74 1.78
C GLU A 171 -37.55 24.94 2.59
N MET A 172 -37.36 26.17 2.09
CA MET A 172 -37.86 27.38 2.74
C MET A 172 -39.36 27.60 2.55
N SER A 173 -39.99 27.03 1.48
CA SER A 173 -41.37 27.23 1.11
C SER A 173 -42.25 25.99 1.29
N THR A 174 -41.66 24.87 1.72
CA THR A 174 -42.33 23.55 1.79
C THR A 174 -42.82 23.29 3.23
N ASP A 175 -43.86 22.47 3.36
CA ASP A 175 -44.41 21.96 4.60
C ASP A 175 -43.42 21.01 5.34
N GLU A 176 -43.70 20.70 6.62
CA GLU A 176 -42.85 19.85 7.42
C GLU A 176 -42.72 18.42 6.88
N GLU A 177 -43.75 17.92 6.17
CA GLU A 177 -43.78 16.56 5.62
C GLU A 177 -42.84 16.40 4.42
N SER A 178 -42.68 17.43 3.62
CA SER A 178 -41.86 17.42 2.40
C SER A 178 -40.41 17.90 2.66
N ARG A 179 -40.12 18.54 3.81
CA ARG A 179 -38.78 19.03 4.19
C ARG A 179 -37.70 17.94 4.23
N PRO A 180 -37.95 16.67 4.69
CA PRO A 180 -36.96 15.61 4.61
C PRO A 180 -36.55 15.25 3.17
N LEU A 181 -37.43 15.41 2.18
CA LEU A 181 -37.12 15.12 0.77
C LEU A 181 -36.14 16.16 0.19
N THR A 182 -36.34 17.45 0.52
CA THR A 182 -35.39 18.51 0.10
C THR A 182 -34.03 18.35 0.76
N GLY A 183 -34.00 17.93 2.02
CA GLY A 183 -32.77 17.55 2.72
C GLY A 183 -32.02 16.42 2.01
N LEU A 184 -32.72 15.34 1.65
CA LEU A 184 -32.16 14.21 0.90
C LEU A 184 -31.59 14.64 -0.45
N ILE A 185 -32.30 15.48 -1.20
CA ILE A 185 -31.80 16.01 -2.49
C ILE A 185 -30.49 16.76 -2.29
N ARG A 186 -30.39 17.60 -1.27
CA ARG A 186 -29.16 18.35 -0.97
C ARG A 186 -28.00 17.43 -0.60
N GLU A 187 -28.26 16.42 0.25
CA GLU A 187 -27.25 15.45 0.65
C GLU A 187 -26.70 14.67 -0.55
N GLU A 188 -27.57 14.23 -1.46
CA GLU A 188 -27.14 13.51 -2.67
C GLU A 188 -26.39 14.42 -3.65
N VAL A 189 -26.81 15.67 -3.81
CA VAL A 189 -26.08 16.64 -4.63
C VAL A 189 -24.69 16.92 -4.05
N ASP A 190 -24.57 17.12 -2.74
CA ASP A 190 -23.29 17.34 -2.06
C ASP A 190 -22.39 16.10 -2.16
N ARG A 191 -22.98 14.91 -2.11
CA ARG A 191 -22.27 13.63 -2.29
C ARG A 191 -21.69 13.48 -3.71
N VAL A 192 -22.49 13.81 -4.74
CA VAL A 192 -22.04 13.77 -6.14
C VAL A 192 -20.96 14.83 -6.38
N ALA A 193 -21.14 16.04 -5.86
CA ALA A 193 -20.14 17.10 -5.96
C ALA A 193 -18.79 16.69 -5.34
N ALA A 194 -18.83 16.08 -4.14
CA ALA A 194 -17.62 15.57 -3.47
C ALA A 194 -16.95 14.40 -4.23
N LEU A 195 -17.71 13.60 -4.99
CA LEU A 195 -17.16 12.56 -5.86
C LEU A 195 -16.41 13.18 -7.04
N ILE A 196 -17.01 14.21 -7.67
CA ILE A 196 -16.42 14.95 -8.79
C ILE A 196 -15.13 15.65 -8.34
N ASP A 197 -15.11 16.28 -7.14
CA ASP A 197 -13.92 16.91 -6.58
C ASP A 197 -12.77 15.92 -6.42
N ARG A 198 -13.07 14.71 -5.94
CA ARG A 198 -12.06 13.64 -5.83
C ARG A 198 -11.54 13.20 -7.18
N MET A 199 -12.40 13.14 -8.21
CA MET A 199 -11.97 12.81 -9.58
C MET A 199 -11.07 13.89 -10.18
N GLN A 200 -11.32 15.17 -9.92
CA GLN A 200 -10.45 16.26 -10.35
C GLN A 200 -9.03 16.14 -9.80
N GLY A 201 -8.86 15.65 -8.55
CA GLY A 201 -7.56 15.40 -7.96
C GLY A 201 -6.69 14.40 -8.74
N PHE A 202 -7.29 13.51 -9.55
CA PHE A 202 -6.52 12.61 -10.42
C PHE A 202 -5.98 13.25 -11.69
N THR A 203 -6.62 14.29 -12.16
CA THR A 203 -6.29 14.93 -13.45
C THR A 203 -5.48 16.19 -13.29
N ASP A 204 -5.32 16.67 -12.07
CA ASP A 204 -4.45 17.80 -11.81
C ASP A 204 -3.00 17.39 -12.03
N THR A 205 -2.44 17.86 -13.15
CA THR A 205 -1.06 17.61 -13.58
C THR A 205 -0.16 18.84 -13.38
N ARG A 206 -0.69 19.88 -12.71
CA ARG A 206 0.12 21.09 -12.44
C ARG A 206 1.32 20.70 -11.59
N PRO A 207 2.52 21.21 -11.92
CA PRO A 207 3.71 20.97 -11.09
C PRO A 207 3.44 21.45 -9.67
N ILE A 208 3.64 20.54 -8.70
CA ILE A 208 3.52 20.87 -7.28
C ILE A 208 4.86 21.40 -6.81
N GLU A 209 4.88 22.55 -6.19
CA GLU A 209 6.08 23.10 -5.56
C GLU A 209 6.41 22.30 -4.29
N LEU A 210 7.54 21.61 -4.32
CA LEU A 210 8.01 20.81 -3.19
C LEU A 210 8.94 21.67 -2.32
N THR A 211 8.59 21.80 -1.04
CA THR A 211 9.35 22.56 -0.05
C THR A 211 9.69 21.72 1.18
N PRO A 212 10.71 22.08 1.95
CA PRO A 212 11.02 21.39 3.20
C PRO A 212 9.85 21.45 4.19
N GLN A 213 9.36 20.29 4.66
CA GLN A 213 8.22 20.18 5.56
C GLN A 213 8.61 19.48 6.86
N ASN A 214 8.14 19.98 7.99
CA ASN A 214 8.21 19.24 9.26
C ASN A 214 7.06 18.21 9.30
N ILE A 215 7.42 16.94 9.15
CA ILE A 215 6.43 15.86 9.09
C ILE A 215 5.63 15.70 10.39
N HIS A 216 6.23 15.98 11.56
CA HIS A 216 5.56 15.85 12.84
C HIS A 216 4.45 16.90 13.00
N ALA A 217 4.69 18.13 12.56
CA ALA A 217 3.66 19.18 12.57
C ALA A 217 2.48 18.84 11.64
N ILE A 218 2.76 18.17 10.52
CA ILE A 218 1.72 17.71 9.57
C ILE A 218 0.94 16.56 10.17
N LEU A 219 1.62 15.60 10.81
CA LEU A 219 0.99 14.47 11.50
C LEU A 219 0.08 14.94 12.63
N ASP A 220 0.54 15.88 13.46
CA ASP A 220 -0.28 16.43 14.55
C ASP A 220 -1.53 17.14 13.99
N HIS A 221 -1.38 17.94 12.94
CA HIS A 221 -2.52 18.58 12.28
C HIS A 221 -3.53 17.55 11.74
N ALA A 222 -3.08 16.52 11.02
CA ALA A 222 -3.96 15.47 10.49
C ALA A 222 -4.65 14.67 11.62
N ARG A 223 -3.92 14.40 12.71
CA ARG A 223 -4.46 13.76 13.91
C ARG A 223 -5.57 14.59 14.54
N GLN A 224 -5.37 15.89 14.69
CA GLN A 224 -6.40 16.79 15.25
C GLN A 224 -7.64 16.84 14.35
N VAL A 225 -7.49 16.91 13.04
CA VAL A 225 -8.60 16.82 12.07
C VAL A 225 -9.38 15.51 12.27
N ALA A 226 -8.67 14.39 12.40
CA ALA A 226 -9.29 13.07 12.61
C ALA A 226 -10.07 13.00 13.93
N LEU A 227 -9.47 13.43 15.04
CA LEU A 227 -10.07 13.39 16.37
C LEU A 227 -11.29 14.32 16.51
N ASN A 228 -11.29 15.47 15.84
CA ASN A 228 -12.42 16.38 15.81
C ASN A 228 -13.53 15.94 14.84
N GLY A 229 -13.25 14.99 13.95
CA GLY A 229 -14.17 14.48 12.93
C GLY A 229 -14.46 12.99 13.07
N PHE A 230 -14.04 12.24 12.04
CA PHE A 230 -14.37 10.83 11.83
C PHE A 230 -13.75 9.84 12.81
N ALA A 231 -12.71 10.22 13.56
CA ALA A 231 -12.06 9.40 14.59
C ALA A 231 -12.37 9.89 16.03
N ARG A 232 -13.48 10.60 16.20
CA ARG A 232 -13.89 11.11 17.51
C ARG A 232 -14.04 9.97 18.53
N GLY A 233 -13.39 10.10 19.69
CA GLY A 233 -13.41 9.09 20.76
C GLY A 233 -12.45 7.92 20.54
N ARG A 234 -11.69 7.89 19.45
CA ARG A 234 -10.68 6.86 19.20
C ARG A 234 -9.33 7.21 19.80
N THR A 235 -8.57 6.19 20.15
CA THR A 235 -7.18 6.35 20.59
C THR A 235 -6.27 6.41 19.36
N ILE A 236 -5.54 7.53 19.20
CA ILE A 236 -4.46 7.66 18.23
C ILE A 236 -3.14 7.79 19.00
N ARG A 237 -2.25 6.79 18.87
CA ARG A 237 -0.94 6.73 19.51
C ARG A 237 0.13 7.29 18.57
N GLU A 238 1.15 7.91 19.15
CA GLU A 238 2.26 8.51 18.42
C GLU A 238 3.57 7.88 18.88
N ILE A 239 4.37 7.40 17.95
CA ILE A 239 5.70 6.84 18.16
C ILE A 239 6.62 7.46 17.12
N TYR A 240 7.18 8.61 17.44
CA TYR A 240 7.94 9.42 16.50
C TYR A 240 9.43 9.40 16.78
N ASP A 241 10.23 9.37 15.72
CA ASP A 241 11.67 9.68 15.77
C ASP A 241 11.84 11.21 15.71
N PRO A 242 12.23 11.87 16.80
CA PRO A 242 12.36 13.33 16.85
C PRO A 242 13.55 13.87 16.04
N SER A 243 14.45 12.99 15.59
CA SER A 243 15.67 13.36 14.88
C SER A 243 15.47 13.45 13.35
N LEU A 244 14.26 13.16 12.85
CA LEU A 244 14.01 13.15 11.41
C LEU A 244 14.29 14.51 10.76
N PRO A 245 15.01 14.52 9.63
CA PRO A 245 15.16 15.71 8.82
C PRO A 245 13.82 16.09 8.15
N ALA A 246 13.73 17.31 7.65
CA ALA A 246 12.56 17.76 6.91
C ALA A 246 12.30 16.88 5.67
N VAL A 247 11.03 16.58 5.41
CA VAL A 247 10.56 15.90 4.20
C VAL A 247 10.51 16.92 3.06
N LEU A 248 10.97 16.52 1.87
CA LEU A 248 10.70 17.30 0.66
C LEU A 248 9.28 17.00 0.19
N GLY A 249 8.38 17.96 0.32
CA GLY A 249 6.97 17.69 0.01
C GLY A 249 6.13 18.95 -0.09
N HIS A 250 4.84 18.76 -0.34
CA HIS A 250 3.82 19.79 -0.34
C HIS A 250 2.88 19.59 0.86
N ARG A 251 2.72 20.63 1.69
CA ARG A 251 2.01 20.54 2.97
C ARG A 251 0.59 19.99 2.84
N ASP A 252 -0.19 20.57 1.92
CA ASP A 252 -1.61 20.21 1.80
C ASP A 252 -1.80 18.79 1.24
N SER A 253 -0.92 18.37 0.31
CA SER A 253 -0.92 16.98 -0.18
C SER A 253 -0.60 15.99 0.93
N LEU A 254 0.40 16.27 1.78
CA LEU A 254 0.76 15.41 2.91
C LEU A 254 -0.38 15.34 3.94
N VAL A 255 -1.03 16.46 4.27
CA VAL A 255 -2.21 16.46 5.15
C VAL A 255 -3.34 15.62 4.55
N GLN A 256 -3.63 15.79 3.27
CA GLN A 256 -4.69 15.05 2.58
C GLN A 256 -4.42 13.54 2.53
N ILE A 257 -3.17 13.13 2.26
CA ILE A 257 -2.72 11.74 2.32
C ILE A 257 -3.02 11.15 3.70
N LEU A 258 -2.57 11.83 4.75
CA LEU A 258 -2.72 11.37 6.13
C LEU A 258 -4.19 11.30 6.56
N VAL A 259 -4.98 12.32 6.23
CA VAL A 259 -6.43 12.33 6.53
C VAL A 259 -7.13 11.16 5.83
N ASN A 260 -6.80 10.84 4.57
CA ASN A 260 -7.36 9.70 3.87
C ASN A 260 -6.97 8.37 4.54
N LEU A 261 -5.70 8.20 4.93
CA LEU A 261 -5.25 6.98 5.61
C LEU A 261 -5.86 6.83 7.00
N LEU A 262 -5.90 7.90 7.80
CA LEU A 262 -6.54 7.92 9.11
C LEU A 262 -8.04 7.61 9.03
N LYS A 263 -8.72 8.16 8.01
CA LYS A 263 -10.14 7.87 7.76
C LYS A 263 -10.35 6.41 7.41
N ASN A 264 -9.50 5.85 6.54
CA ASN A 264 -9.58 4.43 6.19
C ASN A 264 -9.35 3.54 7.41
N ALA A 265 -8.38 3.86 8.26
CA ALA A 265 -8.10 3.15 9.51
C ALA A 265 -9.30 3.20 10.47
N ALA A 266 -9.88 4.38 10.69
CA ALA A 266 -11.03 4.56 11.56
C ALA A 266 -12.26 3.78 11.06
N GLU A 267 -12.53 3.82 9.76
CA GLU A 267 -13.64 3.10 9.13
C GLU A 267 -13.43 1.58 9.14
N ALA A 268 -12.19 1.09 8.97
CA ALA A 268 -11.89 -0.35 8.98
C ALA A 268 -12.13 -1.00 10.34
N MET A 269 -11.94 -0.26 11.43
CA MET A 269 -12.20 -0.74 12.78
C MET A 269 -13.69 -0.70 13.16
N GLY A 270 -14.58 -0.04 12.40
CA GLY A 270 -16.01 0.10 12.72
C GLY A 270 -16.21 0.68 14.13
N ASP A 271 -17.26 0.27 14.85
CA ASP A 271 -17.52 0.70 16.23
C ASP A 271 -16.75 -0.12 17.28
N GLY A 272 -15.91 -1.07 16.83
CA GLY A 272 -15.14 -1.95 17.72
C GLY A 272 -14.00 -1.24 18.44
N PRO A 273 -13.46 -1.89 19.49
CA PRO A 273 -12.25 -1.42 20.15
C PRO A 273 -11.06 -1.49 19.20
N GLY A 274 -10.15 -0.53 19.30
CA GLY A 274 -8.93 -0.50 18.49
C GLY A 274 -8.24 0.84 18.60
N ALA A 275 -6.97 0.86 18.22
CA ALA A 275 -6.16 2.05 18.20
C ALA A 275 -5.56 2.26 16.82
N ILE A 276 -5.35 3.51 16.45
CA ILE A 276 -4.52 3.89 15.33
C ILE A 276 -3.15 4.28 15.90
N THR A 277 -2.08 3.82 15.31
CA THR A 277 -0.73 4.21 15.71
C THR A 277 -0.04 4.89 14.53
N LEU A 278 0.48 6.08 14.78
CA LEU A 278 1.31 6.83 13.84
C LEU A 278 2.77 6.64 14.23
N THR A 279 3.59 6.19 13.30
CA THR A 279 5.03 6.04 13.56
C THR A 279 5.86 6.79 12.53
N THR A 280 7.03 7.25 12.94
CA THR A 280 8.03 7.80 12.03
C THR A 280 9.39 7.18 12.31
N ALA A 281 10.19 6.93 11.24
CA ALA A 281 11.53 6.40 11.37
C ALA A 281 12.44 6.86 10.23
N TYR A 282 13.74 6.82 10.46
CA TYR A 282 14.73 7.01 9.39
C TYR A 282 15.20 5.65 8.86
N ARG A 283 14.97 5.41 7.57
CA ARG A 283 15.38 4.17 6.88
C ARG A 283 16.58 4.41 5.97
N HIS A 284 17.67 3.69 6.23
CA HIS A 284 18.84 3.68 5.34
C HIS A 284 18.62 2.73 4.17
N GLY A 285 19.21 3.06 3.02
CA GLY A 285 19.30 2.16 1.87
C GLY A 285 18.03 2.08 1.01
N VAL A 286 16.95 2.78 1.35
CA VAL A 286 15.75 2.82 0.52
C VAL A 286 15.88 3.89 -0.55
N SER A 287 15.65 3.52 -1.80
CA SER A 287 15.70 4.47 -2.93
C SER A 287 14.75 4.06 -4.05
N MET A 288 14.22 5.04 -4.78
CA MET A 288 13.42 4.86 -5.98
C MET A 288 14.14 5.44 -7.19
N ARG A 289 13.93 4.85 -8.38
CA ARG A 289 14.43 5.42 -9.63
C ARG A 289 13.55 6.60 -10.03
N ARG A 290 14.16 7.73 -10.39
CA ARG A 290 13.40 8.87 -10.91
C ARG A 290 12.87 8.57 -12.31
N ALA A 291 11.76 9.20 -12.67
CA ALA A 291 11.14 9.06 -13.98
C ALA A 291 12.09 9.43 -15.15
N ASP A 292 13.11 10.28 -14.89
CA ASP A 292 14.15 10.66 -15.86
C ASP A 292 15.19 9.56 -16.13
N GLY A 293 15.12 8.46 -15.39
CA GLY A 293 15.92 7.25 -15.62
C GLY A 293 17.40 7.32 -15.20
N HIS A 294 17.92 8.50 -14.85
CA HIS A 294 19.36 8.72 -14.65
C HIS A 294 19.82 8.81 -13.19
N ALA A 295 18.93 9.06 -12.24
CA ALA A 295 19.30 9.22 -10.85
C ALA A 295 18.38 8.41 -9.93
N ARG A 296 18.94 7.86 -8.84
CA ARG A 296 18.17 7.28 -7.74
C ARG A 296 17.83 8.36 -6.72
N GLN A 297 16.59 8.40 -6.30
CA GLN A 297 16.12 9.29 -5.24
C GLN A 297 16.05 8.51 -3.93
N PRO A 298 16.87 8.86 -2.91
CA PRO A 298 16.73 8.26 -1.59
C PRO A 298 15.39 8.61 -0.95
N LEU A 299 14.75 7.62 -0.32
CA LEU A 299 13.48 7.74 0.41
C LEU A 299 13.69 7.35 1.87
N PRO A 300 14.49 8.10 2.63
CA PRO A 300 14.89 7.66 3.98
C PRO A 300 13.82 7.93 5.04
N ILE A 301 12.78 8.68 4.76
CA ILE A 301 11.77 9.03 5.75
C ILE A 301 10.61 8.08 5.62
N GLU A 302 10.46 7.21 6.62
CA GLU A 302 9.33 6.31 6.77
C GLU A 302 8.30 6.92 7.69
N LEU A 303 7.03 6.83 7.28
CA LEU A 303 5.87 7.16 8.07
C LEU A 303 4.87 6.01 7.95
N CYS A 304 4.35 5.50 9.07
CA CYS A 304 3.32 4.47 9.04
C CYS A 304 2.05 4.94 9.73
N VAL A 305 0.92 4.58 9.11
CA VAL A 305 -0.40 4.58 9.73
C VAL A 305 -0.78 3.13 9.98
N ILE A 306 -0.88 2.75 11.25
CA ILE A 306 -1.09 1.37 11.69
C ILE A 306 -2.44 1.29 12.39
N ASP A 307 -3.30 0.36 12.00
CA ASP A 307 -4.59 0.14 12.65
C ASP A 307 -4.81 -1.32 13.06
N ASP A 308 -5.64 -1.51 14.07
CA ASP A 308 -6.04 -2.81 14.62
C ASP A 308 -7.20 -3.46 13.82
N GLY A 309 -7.55 -2.92 12.66
CA GLY A 309 -8.65 -3.40 11.82
C GLY A 309 -8.36 -4.76 11.15
N PRO A 310 -9.38 -5.36 10.52
CA PRO A 310 -9.26 -6.67 9.90
C PRO A 310 -8.33 -6.70 8.66
N GLY A 311 -7.98 -5.53 8.11
CA GLY A 311 -7.25 -5.40 6.86
C GLY A 311 -8.12 -5.62 5.63
N ALA A 312 -7.48 -5.65 4.47
CA ALA A 312 -8.14 -5.92 3.20
C ALA A 312 -8.27 -7.44 2.96
N PRO A 313 -9.34 -7.89 2.28
CA PRO A 313 -9.42 -9.26 1.77
C PRO A 313 -8.26 -9.55 0.80
N ARG A 314 -7.75 -10.79 0.85
CA ARG A 314 -6.59 -11.21 0.03
C ARG A 314 -6.81 -11.02 -1.47
N GLU A 315 -8.05 -11.17 -1.92
CA GLU A 315 -8.43 -11.07 -3.32
C GLU A 315 -8.22 -9.67 -3.90
N ILE A 316 -8.23 -8.64 -3.05
CA ILE A 316 -8.08 -7.24 -3.48
C ILE A 316 -6.77 -6.60 -3.01
N GLU A 317 -5.93 -7.30 -2.24
CA GLU A 317 -4.66 -6.73 -1.73
C GLU A 317 -3.79 -6.16 -2.85
N GLY A 318 -3.68 -6.86 -3.98
CA GLY A 318 -2.94 -6.39 -5.15
C GLY A 318 -3.59 -5.25 -5.93
N HIS A 319 -4.81 -4.87 -5.58
CA HIS A 319 -5.62 -3.87 -6.29
C HIS A 319 -6.12 -2.74 -5.37
N LEU A 320 -5.57 -2.65 -4.15
CA LEU A 320 -6.02 -1.68 -3.15
C LEU A 320 -5.89 -0.22 -3.59
N PHE A 321 -4.91 0.05 -4.42
CA PHE A 321 -4.64 1.37 -4.96
C PHE A 321 -5.27 1.61 -6.34
N ASP A 322 -5.93 0.59 -6.92
CA ASP A 322 -6.63 0.78 -8.18
C ASP A 322 -7.89 1.63 -7.97
N PRO A 323 -8.20 2.57 -8.88
CA PRO A 323 -9.40 3.39 -8.79
C PRO A 323 -10.68 2.53 -8.78
N PHE A 324 -11.66 2.96 -7.98
CA PHE A 324 -12.96 2.30 -7.80
C PHE A 324 -12.94 0.94 -7.09
N VAL A 325 -11.79 0.46 -6.64
CA VAL A 325 -11.69 -0.74 -5.81
C VAL A 325 -12.08 -0.39 -4.37
N THR A 326 -13.14 -1.04 -3.87
CA THR A 326 -13.63 -0.84 -2.51
C THR A 326 -14.43 -2.04 -2.03
N THR A 327 -14.30 -2.37 -0.75
CA THR A 327 -15.16 -3.34 -0.05
C THR A 327 -16.31 -2.66 0.70
N LYS A 328 -16.33 -1.33 0.75
CA LYS A 328 -17.30 -0.54 1.52
C LYS A 328 -18.53 -0.25 0.65
N ARG A 329 -19.73 -0.48 1.19
CA ARG A 329 -21.00 -0.22 0.48
C ARG A 329 -21.17 1.23 0.04
N THR A 330 -20.65 2.19 0.78
CA THR A 330 -20.71 3.64 0.52
C THR A 330 -19.38 4.23 0.07
N GLY A 331 -18.35 3.39 -0.10
CA GLY A 331 -17.01 3.82 -0.49
C GLY A 331 -16.94 4.14 -1.99
N SER A 332 -16.28 5.25 -2.35
CA SER A 332 -16.03 5.59 -3.76
C SER A 332 -14.91 4.78 -4.41
N GLY A 333 -14.08 4.08 -3.63
CA GLY A 333 -12.87 3.40 -4.12
C GLY A 333 -11.77 4.34 -4.65
N LEU A 334 -11.89 5.65 -4.41
CA LEU A 334 -10.94 6.64 -4.92
C LEU A 334 -9.90 7.09 -3.87
N GLY A 335 -10.14 6.81 -2.59
CA GLY A 335 -9.31 7.33 -1.51
C GLY A 335 -7.85 6.85 -1.56
N LEU A 336 -7.63 5.53 -1.66
CA LEU A 336 -6.28 4.95 -1.72
C LEU A 336 -5.59 5.21 -3.05
N ALA A 337 -6.32 5.18 -4.16
CA ALA A 337 -5.79 5.53 -5.46
C ALA A 337 -5.28 7.00 -5.49
N LEU A 338 -6.02 7.92 -4.85
CA LEU A 338 -5.58 9.31 -4.71
C LEU A 338 -4.35 9.42 -3.80
N VAL A 339 -4.26 8.63 -2.73
CA VAL A 339 -3.07 8.55 -1.89
C VAL A 339 -1.85 8.13 -2.70
N GLU A 340 -1.96 7.04 -3.49
CA GLU A 340 -0.86 6.56 -4.34
C GLU A 340 -0.40 7.64 -5.33
N LYS A 341 -1.35 8.30 -6.02
CA LYS A 341 -1.04 9.40 -6.93
C LYS A 341 -0.30 10.54 -6.22
N MET A 342 -0.85 11.05 -5.11
CA MET A 342 -0.24 12.17 -4.39
C MET A 342 1.14 11.81 -3.83
N VAL A 343 1.34 10.60 -3.32
CA VAL A 343 2.64 10.12 -2.85
C VAL A 343 3.63 10.02 -4.01
N SER A 344 3.20 9.52 -5.18
CA SER A 344 4.01 9.48 -6.40
C SER A 344 4.39 10.89 -6.89
N ASP A 345 3.46 11.84 -6.86
CA ASP A 345 3.70 13.25 -7.22
C ASP A 345 4.75 13.91 -6.28
N LEU A 346 4.82 13.47 -5.02
CA LEU A 346 5.86 13.88 -4.07
C LEU A 346 7.18 13.14 -4.26
N GLY A 347 7.27 12.19 -5.20
CA GLY A 347 8.43 11.35 -5.42
C GLY A 347 8.65 10.32 -4.32
N GLY A 348 7.58 9.86 -3.67
CA GLY A 348 7.56 8.83 -2.63
C GLY A 348 6.92 7.52 -3.08
N ILE A 349 6.82 6.59 -2.15
CA ILE A 349 6.16 5.28 -2.33
C ILE A 349 5.17 5.06 -1.19
N VAL A 350 4.03 4.44 -1.49
CA VAL A 350 3.08 3.93 -0.49
C VAL A 350 2.98 2.42 -0.59
N GLU A 351 3.01 1.75 0.56
CA GLU A 351 2.91 0.30 0.66
C GLU A 351 1.79 -0.08 1.63
N TYR A 352 1.16 -1.23 1.37
CA TYR A 352 0.23 -1.89 2.27
C TYR A 352 0.84 -3.20 2.75
N ALA A 353 0.72 -3.47 4.06
CA ALA A 353 1.16 -4.73 4.65
C ALA A 353 0.27 -5.15 5.81
N ARG A 354 0.31 -6.44 6.15
CA ARG A 354 -0.22 -7.00 7.40
C ARG A 354 0.95 -7.48 8.25
N GLU A 355 1.21 -6.84 9.38
CA GLU A 355 2.40 -7.08 10.20
C GLU A 355 2.05 -7.33 11.67
N GLY A 356 2.90 -8.11 12.35
CA GLY A 356 2.80 -8.37 13.79
C GLY A 356 1.91 -9.56 14.17
N THR A 357 1.86 -9.81 15.51
CA THR A 357 1.03 -10.85 16.11
C THR A 357 0.33 -10.27 17.34
N PRO A 358 -0.99 -10.01 17.32
CA PRO A 358 -1.91 -10.20 16.19
C PRO A 358 -1.59 -9.30 14.98
N PRO A 359 -1.97 -9.69 13.75
CA PRO A 359 -1.65 -8.92 12.54
C PRO A 359 -2.41 -7.60 12.51
N LYS A 360 -1.69 -6.51 12.29
CA LYS A 360 -2.21 -5.15 12.14
C LYS A 360 -2.11 -4.69 10.69
N THR A 361 -2.99 -3.80 10.28
CA THR A 361 -2.89 -3.14 8.97
C THR A 361 -1.83 -2.04 9.06
N VAL A 362 -0.92 -2.01 8.10
CA VAL A 362 0.13 -1.00 8.01
C VAL A 362 0.08 -0.35 6.64
N PHE A 363 -0.17 0.95 6.59
CA PHE A 363 0.12 1.76 5.42
C PHE A 363 1.43 2.50 5.68
N ARG A 364 2.44 2.20 4.87
CA ARG A 364 3.79 2.75 4.97
C ARG A 364 4.02 3.74 3.84
N LEU A 365 4.43 4.95 4.17
CA LEU A 365 4.88 5.97 3.23
C LEU A 365 6.40 6.08 3.32
N LEU A 366 7.06 6.05 2.18
CA LEU A 366 8.49 6.29 2.04
C LEU A 366 8.68 7.60 1.29
N LEU A 367 9.29 8.59 1.91
CA LEU A 367 9.33 9.95 1.42
C LEU A 367 10.77 10.47 1.27
N PRO A 368 11.01 11.36 0.29
CA PRO A 368 12.31 11.99 0.11
C PRO A 368 12.59 13.02 1.22
N ARG A 369 13.86 13.09 1.64
CA ARG A 369 14.30 14.16 2.53
C ARG A 369 14.55 15.44 1.75
N ALA A 370 14.28 16.58 2.37
CA ALA A 370 14.74 17.87 1.85
C ALA A 370 16.28 17.95 1.89
N ARG A 371 16.89 18.46 0.84
CA ARG A 371 18.32 18.75 0.86
C ARG A 371 18.54 19.96 1.76
N VAL A 372 19.46 19.85 2.70
CA VAL A 372 19.98 21.02 3.42
C VAL A 372 20.83 21.75 2.38
N THR A 373 20.32 22.86 1.83
CA THR A 373 21.18 23.82 1.14
C THR A 373 22.05 24.46 2.22
N ALA A 374 23.35 24.11 2.21
CA ALA A 374 24.35 24.75 3.06
C ALA A 374 24.55 26.20 2.66
#